data_e439564fa32f596e8912b66b0274a1a0
#
_entry.id   e439564fa32f596e8912b66b0274a1a0
#
_cell.length_a   1.000
_cell.length_b   1.000
_cell.length_c   1.000
_cell.angle_alpha   90.00
_cell.angle_beta   90.00
_cell.angle_gamma   90.00
#
_symmetry.space_group_name_H-M   'P 1'
#
loop_
_entity.id
_entity.type
_entity.pdbx_description
1 polymer ?
#
loop_
_entity_poly.entity_id
_entity_poly.type
_entity_poly.pdbx_seq_one_letter_code
_entity_poly.pdbx_strand_id
1 'polypeptide(L)'
;MNIYESEHIYLKKASMDDTVAMYQNVWSDRDISKYMNFKPIDNLDDAKIMMQQSIEYQKSNMGFLVYDKETDEAIGFAGVKNVSDSDYAESGLCIAKKCQGKGYGKELLLLLLSIVFDELHGDKFIYAAMEGNTVSINLCRSCGFVYDSSETVIRKWDNYEYVSERYTLMAKQYLSSYGS
;
A
#
# COMPACT_ATOMS: atom_id res chain seq x y z
N MET A 1 19.79 -7.59 2.56
CA MET A 1 18.51 -6.84 2.55
C MET A 1 17.64 -7.54 1.52
N ASN A 2 16.52 -8.14 1.92
CA ASN A 2 15.64 -8.80 0.96
C ASN A 2 15.07 -7.73 0.02
N ILE A 3 15.29 -7.91 -1.27
CA ILE A 3 14.66 -7.07 -2.30
C ILE A 3 13.41 -7.82 -2.71
N TYR A 4 12.26 -7.22 -2.45
CA TYR A 4 10.98 -7.71 -2.96
C TYR A 4 10.76 -7.14 -4.35
N GLU A 5 10.66 -8.00 -5.34
CA GLU A 5 10.51 -7.55 -6.72
C GLU A 5 9.57 -8.45 -7.53
N SER A 6 8.95 -7.88 -8.54
CA SER A 6 8.11 -8.54 -9.54
C SER A 6 8.66 -8.22 -10.94
N GLU A 7 7.86 -8.41 -11.97
CA GLU A 7 8.27 -8.14 -13.35
C GLU A 7 8.65 -6.67 -13.57
N HIS A 8 7.82 -5.73 -13.09
CA HIS A 8 7.96 -4.31 -13.41
C HIS A 8 8.33 -3.43 -12.22
N ILE A 9 8.12 -3.90 -10.99
CA ILE A 9 8.34 -3.08 -9.79
C ILE A 9 9.23 -3.78 -8.77
N TYR A 10 9.81 -3.00 -7.87
CA TYR A 10 10.50 -3.51 -6.69
C TYR A 10 10.24 -2.61 -5.47
N LEU A 11 10.44 -3.17 -4.28
CA LEU A 11 10.23 -2.49 -3.00
C LEU A 11 11.58 -2.19 -2.34
N LYS A 12 11.72 -0.98 -1.82
CA LYS A 12 12.91 -0.53 -1.12
C LYS A 12 12.53 0.37 0.07
N LYS A 13 13.37 0.42 1.08
CA LYS A 13 13.20 1.38 2.18
C LYS A 13 13.39 2.80 1.67
N ALA A 14 12.61 3.73 2.24
CA ALA A 14 12.64 5.15 1.88
C ALA A 14 14.00 5.80 2.17
N SER A 15 14.40 6.71 1.31
CA SER A 15 15.56 7.56 1.44
C SER A 15 15.17 9.02 1.20
N MET A 16 15.91 9.97 1.75
CA MET A 16 15.68 11.40 1.47
C MET A 16 15.83 11.73 -0.02
N ASP A 17 16.60 10.96 -0.78
CA ASP A 17 16.80 11.14 -2.22
C ASP A 17 15.50 10.91 -3.01
N ASP A 18 14.57 10.14 -2.47
CA ASP A 18 13.28 9.82 -3.09
C ASP A 18 12.23 10.94 -2.91
N THR A 19 12.55 11.99 -2.13
CA THR A 19 11.58 13.02 -1.74
C THR A 19 10.94 13.70 -2.95
N VAL A 20 11.73 14.08 -3.95
CA VAL A 20 11.24 14.79 -5.15
C VAL A 20 10.31 13.87 -5.96
N ALA A 21 10.72 12.63 -6.19
CA ALA A 21 9.93 11.66 -6.94
C ALA A 21 8.59 11.38 -6.23
N MET A 22 8.62 11.14 -4.91
CA MET A 22 7.39 10.89 -4.14
C MET A 22 6.48 12.11 -4.08
N TYR A 23 7.04 13.32 -3.97
CA TYR A 23 6.26 14.56 -4.03
C TYR A 23 5.53 14.68 -5.37
N GLN A 24 6.25 14.55 -6.48
CA GLN A 24 5.71 14.72 -7.83
C GLN A 24 4.75 13.59 -8.23
N ASN A 25 5.06 12.37 -7.85
CA ASN A 25 4.32 11.20 -8.32
C ASN A 25 3.12 10.84 -7.44
N VAL A 26 3.15 11.18 -6.13
CA VAL A 26 2.16 10.67 -5.18
C VAL A 26 1.62 11.76 -4.25
N TRP A 27 2.46 12.45 -3.50
CA TRP A 27 1.98 13.24 -2.36
C TRP A 27 1.31 14.55 -2.74
N SER A 28 1.62 15.13 -3.90
CA SER A 28 0.94 16.33 -4.42
C SER A 28 -0.34 16.00 -5.18
N ASP A 29 -0.58 14.74 -5.52
CA ASP A 29 -1.76 14.34 -6.30
C ASP A 29 -3.02 14.28 -5.43
N ARG A 30 -3.97 15.17 -5.73
CA ARG A 30 -5.24 15.29 -4.99
C ARG A 30 -6.21 14.13 -5.27
N ASP A 31 -6.14 13.51 -6.45
CA ASP A 31 -6.97 12.35 -6.78
C ASP A 31 -6.52 11.12 -5.98
N ILE A 32 -5.21 10.97 -5.78
CA ILE A 32 -4.64 9.92 -4.92
C ILE A 32 -5.03 10.17 -3.45
N SER A 33 -4.77 11.36 -2.93
CA SER A 33 -5.02 11.69 -1.52
C SER A 33 -6.49 11.60 -1.12
N LYS A 34 -7.41 11.70 -2.09
CA LYS A 34 -8.85 11.53 -1.86
C LYS A 34 -9.18 10.22 -1.15
N TYR A 35 -8.45 9.14 -1.44
CA TYR A 35 -8.66 7.82 -0.87
C TYR A 35 -7.61 7.42 0.17
N MET A 36 -6.76 8.36 0.59
CA MET A 36 -5.64 8.12 1.50
C MET A 36 -5.78 8.88 2.81
N ASN A 37 -5.03 8.44 3.81
CA ASN A 37 -5.03 9.08 5.14
C ASN A 37 -4.01 10.21 5.27
N PHE A 38 -3.36 10.63 4.18
CA PHE A 38 -2.48 11.79 4.18
C PHE A 38 -3.14 12.99 3.48
N LYS A 39 -2.83 14.19 3.98
CA LYS A 39 -3.18 15.45 3.33
C LYS A 39 -2.30 15.64 2.09
N PRO A 40 -2.85 16.08 0.94
CA PRO A 40 -2.02 16.41 -0.20
C PRO A 40 -1.00 17.50 0.17
N ILE A 41 0.22 17.35 -0.34
CA ILE A 41 1.36 18.22 -0.03
C ILE A 41 1.51 19.26 -1.14
N ASP A 42 1.60 20.52 -0.78
CA ASP A 42 1.63 21.64 -1.73
C ASP A 42 3.06 22.17 -2.01
N ASN A 43 4.05 21.76 -1.25
CA ASN A 43 5.43 22.22 -1.39
C ASN A 43 6.47 21.15 -1.00
N LEU A 44 7.70 21.36 -1.45
CA LEU A 44 8.79 20.40 -1.27
C LEU A 44 9.30 20.33 0.18
N ASP A 45 9.14 21.37 0.98
CA ASP A 45 9.61 21.35 2.37
C ASP A 45 8.70 20.46 3.24
N ASP A 46 7.39 20.50 3.02
CA ASP A 46 6.46 19.56 3.65
C ASP A 46 6.72 18.13 3.15
N ALA A 47 7.08 17.95 1.88
CA ALA A 47 7.46 16.65 1.35
C ALA A 47 8.72 16.06 2.02
N LYS A 48 9.70 16.88 2.36
CA LYS A 48 10.88 16.46 3.14
C LYS A 48 10.47 15.96 4.54
N ILE A 49 9.53 16.66 5.19
CA ILE A 49 9.00 16.24 6.50
C ILE A 49 8.28 14.89 6.37
N MET A 50 7.44 14.73 5.36
CA MET A 50 6.74 13.46 5.09
C MET A 50 7.74 12.32 4.83
N MET A 51 8.81 12.58 4.07
CA MET A 51 9.85 11.59 3.81
C MET A 51 10.58 11.19 5.09
N GLN A 52 10.95 12.14 5.94
CA GLN A 52 11.55 11.85 7.25
C GLN A 52 10.63 10.97 8.12
N GLN A 53 9.34 11.28 8.15
CA GLN A 53 8.34 10.47 8.87
C GLN A 53 8.24 9.06 8.29
N SER A 54 8.27 8.92 6.95
CA SER A 54 8.26 7.62 6.27
C SER A 54 9.50 6.79 6.61
N ILE A 55 10.67 7.40 6.60
CA ILE A 55 11.93 6.76 6.98
C ILE A 55 11.87 6.29 8.45
N GLU A 56 11.41 7.14 9.35
CA GLU A 56 11.29 6.80 10.78
C GLU A 56 10.29 5.67 11.01
N TYR A 57 9.12 5.74 10.39
CA TYR A 57 8.12 4.67 10.44
C TYR A 57 8.70 3.33 9.97
N GLN A 58 9.46 3.34 8.89
CA GLN A 58 10.02 2.13 8.27
C GLN A 58 11.17 1.48 9.07
N LYS A 59 11.69 2.13 10.12
CA LYS A 59 12.70 1.52 11.02
C LYS A 59 12.13 0.37 11.85
N SER A 60 10.88 0.48 12.25
CA SER A 60 10.19 -0.48 13.10
C SER A 60 8.97 -1.16 12.46
N ASN A 61 8.65 -0.80 11.22
CA ASN A 61 7.49 -1.32 10.50
C ASN A 61 7.87 -1.82 9.11
N MET A 62 7.06 -2.73 8.58
CA MET A 62 7.21 -3.23 7.21
C MET A 62 6.53 -2.29 6.21
N GLY A 63 7.11 -1.11 6.06
CA GLY A 63 6.75 -0.14 5.04
C GLY A 63 7.86 -0.03 4.00
N PHE A 64 7.48 0.29 2.76
CA PHE A 64 8.38 0.39 1.60
C PHE A 64 7.92 1.50 0.67
N LEU A 65 8.86 2.05 -0.10
CA LEU A 65 8.55 2.72 -1.35
C LEU A 65 8.52 1.69 -2.48
N VAL A 66 7.70 1.97 -3.48
CA VAL A 66 7.55 1.19 -4.70
C VAL A 66 8.30 1.89 -5.82
N TYR A 67 9.16 1.17 -6.52
CA TYR A 67 9.95 1.69 -7.62
C TYR A 67 9.56 1.02 -8.93
N ASP A 68 9.54 1.81 -9.99
CA ASP A 68 9.43 1.31 -11.36
C ASP A 68 10.82 0.84 -11.81
N LYS A 69 10.93 -0.39 -12.28
CA LYS A 69 12.22 -0.98 -12.73
C LYS A 69 12.79 -0.34 -13.99
N GLU A 70 11.94 0.24 -14.82
CA GLU A 70 12.36 0.87 -16.08
C GLU A 70 13.01 2.24 -15.82
N THR A 71 12.46 3.02 -14.89
CA THR A 71 12.91 4.40 -14.64
C THR A 71 13.75 4.56 -13.38
N ASP A 72 13.75 3.56 -12.49
CA ASP A 72 14.33 3.59 -11.15
C ASP A 72 13.77 4.72 -10.27
N GLU A 73 12.55 5.17 -10.56
CA GLU A 73 11.86 6.20 -9.79
C GLU A 73 10.93 5.60 -8.73
N ALA A 74 10.83 6.26 -7.58
CA ALA A 74 9.79 5.97 -6.60
C ALA A 74 8.43 6.43 -7.13
N ILE A 75 7.51 5.48 -7.28
CA ILE A 75 6.19 5.66 -7.89
C ILE A 75 5.03 5.32 -6.93
N GLY A 76 5.32 5.00 -5.70
CA GLY A 76 4.29 4.61 -4.74
C GLY A 76 4.85 4.20 -3.39
N PHE A 77 3.97 3.70 -2.57
CA PHE A 77 4.34 3.11 -1.28
C PHE A 77 3.41 1.94 -0.96
N ALA A 78 3.90 1.03 -0.14
CA ALA A 78 3.13 -0.07 0.40
C ALA A 78 3.69 -0.54 1.73
N GLY A 79 2.87 -1.25 2.49
CA GLY A 79 3.33 -1.85 3.71
C GLY A 79 2.31 -2.78 4.35
N VAL A 80 2.79 -3.53 5.32
CA VAL A 80 1.97 -4.39 6.16
C VAL A 80 2.25 -4.10 7.63
N LYS A 81 1.24 -4.30 8.47
CA LYS A 81 1.34 -4.19 9.92
C LYS A 81 0.71 -5.41 10.57
N ASN A 82 1.30 -5.86 11.65
CA ASN A 82 0.68 -6.87 12.51
C ASN A 82 -0.51 -6.22 13.26
N VAL A 83 -1.63 -6.91 13.35
CA VAL A 83 -2.84 -6.42 14.04
C VAL A 83 -3.26 -7.32 15.20
N SER A 84 -2.93 -8.60 15.15
CA SER A 84 -3.07 -9.54 16.26
C SER A 84 -2.30 -10.81 15.93
N ASP A 85 -1.76 -11.52 16.91
CA ASP A 85 -0.97 -12.76 16.78
C ASP A 85 -0.37 -13.02 15.39
N SER A 86 -1.12 -13.72 14.51
CA SER A 86 -0.72 -14.05 13.13
C SER A 86 -1.55 -13.30 12.06
N ASP A 87 -2.33 -12.29 12.46
CA ASP A 87 -3.12 -11.49 11.52
C ASP A 87 -2.38 -10.22 11.11
N TYR A 88 -2.40 -9.93 9.84
CA TYR A 88 -1.76 -8.75 9.26
C TYR A 88 -2.79 -7.90 8.51
N ALA A 89 -2.54 -6.60 8.45
CA ALA A 89 -3.31 -5.68 7.62
C ALA A 89 -2.38 -4.87 6.73
N GLU A 90 -2.88 -4.43 5.58
CA GLU A 90 -2.17 -3.42 4.80
C GLU A 90 -2.06 -2.12 5.62
N SER A 91 -0.94 -1.43 5.51
CA SER A 91 -0.69 -0.14 6.16
C SER A 91 -0.63 1.03 5.17
N GLY A 92 -1.15 0.81 3.99
CA GLY A 92 -1.20 1.68 2.83
C GLY A 92 -0.73 0.94 1.59
N LEU A 93 -1.39 1.21 0.46
CA LEU A 93 -1.02 0.73 -0.87
C LEU A 93 -1.38 1.82 -1.88
N CYS A 94 -0.39 2.32 -2.58
CA CYS A 94 -0.56 3.42 -3.52
C CYS A 94 0.41 3.30 -4.69
N ILE A 95 -0.10 3.55 -5.90
CA ILE A 95 0.70 3.67 -7.14
C ILE A 95 0.36 5.00 -7.80
N ALA A 96 1.39 5.71 -8.25
CA ALA A 96 1.30 6.96 -9.00
C ALA A 96 0.33 6.85 -10.17
N LYS A 97 -0.46 7.89 -10.41
CA LYS A 97 -1.50 7.92 -11.45
C LYS A 97 -0.96 7.57 -12.84
N LYS A 98 0.25 8.05 -13.18
CA LYS A 98 0.93 7.74 -14.46
C LYS A 98 1.26 6.25 -14.65
N CYS A 99 1.26 5.47 -13.57
CA CYS A 99 1.58 4.03 -13.56
C CYS A 99 0.34 3.15 -13.35
N GLN A 100 -0.83 3.73 -13.13
CA GLN A 100 -2.07 2.97 -13.00
C GLN A 100 -2.52 2.38 -14.36
N GLY A 101 -3.31 1.31 -14.31
CA GLY A 101 -3.77 0.61 -15.51
C GLY A 101 -2.74 -0.30 -16.18
N LYS A 102 -1.50 -0.36 -15.66
CA LYS A 102 -0.40 -1.19 -16.18
C LYS A 102 -0.22 -2.55 -15.45
N GLY A 103 -1.09 -2.87 -14.49
CA GLY A 103 -0.96 -4.08 -13.68
C GLY A 103 -0.11 -3.93 -12.41
N TYR A 104 0.59 -2.83 -12.23
CA TYR A 104 1.53 -2.60 -11.10
C TYR A 104 0.87 -2.72 -9.73
N GLY A 105 -0.39 -2.29 -9.60
CA GLY A 105 -1.13 -2.45 -8.34
C GLY A 105 -1.34 -3.91 -7.97
N LYS A 106 -1.57 -4.78 -8.96
CA LYS A 106 -1.70 -6.24 -8.73
C LYS A 106 -0.36 -6.86 -8.38
N GLU A 107 0.71 -6.52 -9.08
CA GLU A 107 2.06 -6.97 -8.74
C GLU A 107 2.42 -6.57 -7.31
N LEU A 108 2.14 -5.31 -6.93
CA LEU A 108 2.38 -4.80 -5.60
C LEU A 108 1.61 -5.58 -4.53
N LEU A 109 0.31 -5.83 -4.74
CA LEU A 109 -0.49 -6.58 -3.79
C LEU A 109 0.00 -8.03 -3.66
N LEU A 110 0.41 -8.67 -4.77
CA LEU A 110 0.98 -10.02 -4.74
C LEU A 110 2.31 -10.07 -3.97
N LEU A 111 3.17 -9.05 -4.07
CA LEU A 111 4.37 -8.93 -3.23
C LEU A 111 4.02 -8.84 -1.75
N LEU A 112 3.01 -8.04 -1.38
CA LEU A 112 2.56 -7.98 0.01
C LEU A 112 1.98 -9.32 0.51
N LEU A 113 1.26 -10.05 -0.36
CA LEU A 113 0.75 -11.39 -0.03
C LEU A 113 1.89 -12.36 0.27
N SER A 114 2.94 -12.37 -0.57
CA SER A 114 4.10 -13.24 -0.33
C SER A 114 4.83 -12.86 0.96
N ILE A 115 4.98 -11.58 1.25
CA ILE A 115 5.55 -11.12 2.54
C ILE A 115 4.72 -11.67 3.71
N VAL A 116 3.39 -11.53 3.67
CA VAL A 116 2.53 -11.93 4.79
C VAL A 116 2.48 -13.44 4.94
N PHE A 117 2.29 -14.19 3.86
CA PHE A 117 2.01 -15.62 3.97
C PHE A 117 3.26 -16.49 3.89
N ASP A 118 4.25 -16.13 3.03
CA ASP A 118 5.43 -16.96 2.83
C ASP A 118 6.55 -16.61 3.83
N GLU A 119 6.71 -15.32 4.18
CA GLU A 119 7.80 -14.88 5.09
C GLU A 119 7.35 -14.76 6.54
N LEU A 120 6.22 -14.08 6.77
CA LEU A 120 5.72 -13.82 8.13
C LEU A 120 4.82 -14.95 8.67
N HIS A 121 4.47 -15.91 7.82
CA HIS A 121 3.60 -17.04 8.15
C HIS A 121 2.27 -16.59 8.77
N GLY A 122 1.70 -15.50 8.22
CA GLY A 122 0.42 -14.96 8.66
C GLY A 122 -0.74 -15.92 8.39
N ASP A 123 -1.74 -15.91 9.27
CA ASP A 123 -2.95 -16.69 9.08
C ASP A 123 -3.98 -15.96 8.23
N LYS A 124 -4.00 -14.63 8.34
CA LYS A 124 -4.97 -13.77 7.64
C LYS A 124 -4.34 -12.44 7.23
N PHE A 125 -4.70 -11.97 6.03
CA PHE A 125 -4.39 -10.63 5.58
C PHE A 125 -5.66 -9.82 5.37
N ILE A 126 -5.70 -8.63 5.97
CA ILE A 126 -6.81 -7.67 5.93
C ILE A 126 -6.46 -6.53 4.99
N TYR A 127 -7.33 -6.28 4.04
CA TYR A 127 -7.25 -5.16 3.11
C TYR A 127 -8.43 -4.22 3.36
N ALA A 128 -8.16 -2.92 3.49
CA ALA A 128 -9.20 -1.93 3.70
C ALA A 128 -9.28 -0.96 2.52
N ALA A 129 -10.49 -0.67 2.08
CA ALA A 129 -10.74 0.30 1.02
C ALA A 129 -11.90 1.23 1.39
N MET A 130 -11.80 2.50 1.02
CA MET A 130 -12.92 3.43 1.12
C MET A 130 -14.04 2.99 0.18
N GLU A 131 -15.29 2.99 0.65
CA GLU A 131 -16.46 2.77 -0.18
C GLU A 131 -16.43 3.69 -1.41
N GLY A 132 -16.72 3.12 -2.58
CA GLY A 132 -16.64 3.83 -3.86
C GLY A 132 -15.23 3.90 -4.48
N ASN A 133 -14.18 3.45 -3.80
CA ASN A 133 -12.87 3.22 -4.41
C ASN A 133 -12.87 1.90 -5.20
N THR A 134 -13.62 1.89 -6.30
CA THR A 134 -13.85 0.68 -7.11
C THR A 134 -12.56 0.08 -7.66
N VAL A 135 -11.56 0.89 -7.95
CA VAL A 135 -10.24 0.41 -8.42
C VAL A 135 -9.56 -0.44 -7.34
N SER A 136 -9.50 0.06 -6.11
CA SER A 136 -8.91 -0.65 -4.96
C SER A 136 -9.72 -1.90 -4.60
N ILE A 137 -11.05 -1.81 -4.59
CA ILE A 137 -11.95 -2.93 -4.28
C ILE A 137 -11.82 -4.05 -5.34
N ASN A 138 -11.81 -3.69 -6.62
CA ASN A 138 -11.64 -4.66 -7.69
C ASN A 138 -10.24 -5.31 -7.66
N LEU A 139 -9.22 -4.54 -7.30
CA LEU A 139 -7.86 -5.04 -7.13
C LEU A 139 -7.82 -6.16 -6.07
N CYS A 140 -8.27 -5.88 -4.86
CA CYS A 140 -8.21 -6.89 -3.78
C CYS A 140 -9.07 -8.12 -4.09
N ARG A 141 -10.27 -7.94 -4.65
CA ARG A 141 -11.12 -9.05 -5.09
C ARG A 141 -10.45 -9.91 -6.17
N SER A 142 -9.74 -9.29 -7.12
CA SER A 142 -8.99 -10.01 -8.17
C SER A 142 -7.84 -10.86 -7.62
N CYS A 143 -7.38 -10.56 -6.40
CA CYS A 143 -6.37 -11.33 -5.68
C CYS A 143 -6.98 -12.35 -4.68
N GLY A 144 -8.30 -12.54 -4.70
CA GLY A 144 -8.98 -13.57 -3.91
C GLY A 144 -9.49 -13.11 -2.54
N PHE A 145 -9.38 -11.82 -2.21
CA PHE A 145 -9.96 -11.28 -0.98
C PHE A 145 -11.50 -11.32 -1.03
N VAL A 146 -12.11 -11.61 0.10
CA VAL A 146 -13.55 -11.69 0.29
C VAL A 146 -13.99 -10.58 1.24
N TYR A 147 -15.10 -9.93 0.95
CA TYR A 147 -15.71 -8.93 1.85
C TYR A 147 -15.96 -9.55 3.23
N ASP A 148 -15.56 -8.83 4.26
CA ASP A 148 -15.70 -9.22 5.66
C ASP A 148 -16.68 -8.32 6.40
N SER A 149 -16.40 -7.02 6.45
CA SER A 149 -17.17 -6.06 7.23
C SER A 149 -16.98 -4.64 6.72
N SER A 150 -17.73 -3.70 7.27
CA SER A 150 -17.50 -2.28 7.07
C SER A 150 -17.68 -1.50 8.37
N GLU A 151 -16.99 -0.36 8.46
CA GLU A 151 -17.12 0.57 9.57
C GLU A 151 -17.09 2.00 9.09
N THR A 152 -17.75 2.90 9.84
CA THR A 152 -17.65 4.33 9.59
C THR A 152 -16.37 4.87 10.24
N VAL A 153 -15.57 5.59 9.46
CA VAL A 153 -14.28 6.14 9.86
C VAL A 153 -14.26 7.64 9.60
N ILE A 154 -13.65 8.40 10.50
CA ILE A 154 -13.40 9.83 10.30
C ILE A 154 -11.93 10.02 9.93
N ARG A 155 -11.67 10.58 8.74
CA ARG A 155 -10.33 10.90 8.27
C ARG A 155 -9.80 12.13 9.03
N LYS A 156 -8.66 11.98 9.69
CA LYS A 156 -8.17 12.95 10.68
C LYS A 156 -7.78 14.32 10.13
N TRP A 157 -7.33 14.41 8.88
CA TRP A 157 -6.76 15.66 8.36
C TRP A 157 -7.81 16.63 7.82
N ASP A 158 -9.03 16.14 7.47
CA ASP A 158 -10.13 16.97 6.94
C ASP A 158 -11.48 16.71 7.62
N ASN A 159 -11.52 15.83 8.63
CA ASN A 159 -12.73 15.38 9.34
C ASN A 159 -13.79 14.75 8.40
N TYR A 160 -13.36 14.24 7.24
CA TYR A 160 -14.27 13.59 6.31
C TYR A 160 -14.70 12.22 6.84
N GLU A 161 -16.00 12.03 7.00
CA GLU A 161 -16.59 10.75 7.38
C GLU A 161 -16.80 9.89 6.15
N TYR A 162 -16.35 8.63 6.20
CA TYR A 162 -16.50 7.67 5.13
C TYR A 162 -16.69 6.25 5.65
N VAL A 163 -17.25 5.40 4.81
CA VAL A 163 -17.33 3.95 5.08
C VAL A 163 -16.05 3.29 4.59
N SER A 164 -15.38 2.58 5.50
CA SER A 164 -14.24 1.71 5.20
C SER A 164 -14.74 0.27 5.09
N GLU A 165 -14.59 -0.31 3.90
CA GLU A 165 -14.89 -1.72 3.66
C GLU A 165 -13.64 -2.56 3.93
N ARG A 166 -13.81 -3.66 4.68
CA ARG A 166 -12.76 -4.63 4.97
C ARG A 166 -12.94 -5.88 4.13
N TYR A 167 -11.84 -6.34 3.58
CA TYR A 167 -11.72 -7.58 2.81
C TYR A 167 -10.65 -8.43 3.43
N THR A 168 -10.85 -9.74 3.47
CA THR A 168 -9.89 -10.68 4.07
C THR A 168 -9.47 -11.77 3.11
N LEU A 169 -8.23 -12.21 3.22
CA LEU A 169 -7.69 -13.38 2.57
C LEU A 169 -7.04 -14.27 3.65
N MET A 170 -7.42 -15.53 3.69
CA MET A 170 -6.86 -16.51 4.62
C MET A 170 -5.67 -17.23 3.99
N ALA A 171 -4.69 -17.64 4.80
CA ALA A 171 -3.52 -18.40 4.34
C ALA A 171 -3.89 -19.62 3.48
N LYS A 172 -4.93 -20.35 3.88
CA LYS A 172 -5.44 -21.52 3.12
C LYS A 172 -5.88 -21.15 1.70
N GLN A 173 -6.54 -19.99 1.53
CA GLN A 173 -6.99 -19.51 0.22
C GLN A 173 -5.79 -19.07 -0.62
N TYR A 174 -4.81 -18.37 -0.01
CA TYR A 174 -3.58 -17.99 -0.66
C TYR A 174 -2.82 -19.22 -1.19
N LEU A 175 -2.57 -20.21 -0.34
CA LEU A 175 -1.89 -21.45 -0.72
C LEU A 175 -2.59 -22.20 -1.86
N SER A 176 -3.92 -22.18 -1.88
CA SER A 176 -4.70 -22.82 -2.96
C SER A 176 -4.60 -22.10 -4.30
N SER A 177 -4.33 -20.79 -4.28
CA SER A 177 -4.33 -19.95 -5.49
C SER A 177 -2.92 -19.62 -5.98
N TYR A 178 -1.94 -19.54 -5.09
CA TYR A 178 -0.60 -19.04 -5.35
C TYR A 178 0.52 -19.94 -4.78
N GLY A 179 0.18 -20.89 -3.90
CA GLY A 179 1.17 -21.82 -3.36
C GLY A 179 1.69 -22.76 -4.44
N SER A 180 3.00 -22.82 -4.59
CA SER A 180 3.72 -23.74 -5.49
C SER A 180 3.93 -25.09 -4.84
#